data_11b8fd7c5cad7d4a03992fa09216925f
#
_entry.id   11b8fd7c5cad7d4a03992fa09216925f
#
_cell.length_a   1.000
_cell.length_b   1.000
_cell.length_c   1.000
_cell.angle_alpha   90.00
_cell.angle_beta   90.00
_cell.angle_gamma   90.00
#
_symmetry.space_group_name_H-M   'P 1'
#
loop_
_entity.id
_entity.type
_entity.pdbx_description
1 polymer ?
#
loop_
_entity_poly.entity_id
_entity_poly.type
_entity_poly.pdbx_seq_one_letter_code
_entity_poly.pdbx_strand_id
1 'polypeptide(L)'
;LDNLDTSTTICNKKWQFPFFINAITAGGEECNKINQDFMEVSKACGIEFFPGSYSPALKDKNDEAAYPKGYSMNLGLDKDPNLILDAIENTKAQYIQLHTNPLQEIVMPEGDHNFESWLSTLTEVSKKSPIPVILKETGFGMNEETIKLAIDLNLAAVDVSGMGGTNFARIENGR
;
A
#
# COMPACT_ATOMS: atom_id res chain seq x y z
N LEU A 1 31.80 -8.06 -9.77
CA LEU A 1 30.52 -7.60 -9.18
C LEU A 1 30.70 -7.00 -7.77
N ASP A 2 31.87 -7.16 -7.15
CA ASP A 2 32.12 -6.81 -5.75
C ASP A 2 32.09 -5.30 -5.44
N ASN A 3 31.99 -4.44 -6.45
CA ASN A 3 31.94 -2.97 -6.31
C ASN A 3 30.65 -2.34 -6.87
N LEU A 4 29.59 -3.13 -7.08
CA LEU A 4 28.33 -2.61 -7.57
C LEU A 4 27.53 -2.01 -6.40
N ASP A 5 27.32 -0.70 -6.41
CA ASP A 5 26.40 -0.04 -5.49
C ASP A 5 24.98 -0.16 -6.04
N THR A 6 24.12 -0.91 -5.35
CA THR A 6 22.69 -1.09 -5.67
C THR A 6 21.80 -0.17 -4.86
N SER A 7 22.38 0.65 -3.98
CA SER A 7 21.57 1.53 -3.14
C SER A 7 20.86 2.63 -3.96
N THR A 8 19.71 3.04 -3.48
CA THR A 8 18.92 4.14 -4.07
C THR A 8 18.30 4.98 -2.97
N THR A 9 17.75 6.14 -3.34
CA THR A 9 17.02 6.98 -2.40
C THR A 9 15.57 7.07 -2.83
N ILE A 10 14.66 6.64 -1.97
CA ILE A 10 13.21 6.69 -2.18
C ILE A 10 12.58 7.42 -1.00
N CYS A 11 11.74 8.42 -1.27
CA CYS A 11 11.07 9.23 -0.24
C CYS A 11 12.04 9.78 0.81
N ASN A 12 13.19 10.29 0.38
CA ASN A 12 14.28 10.82 1.21
C ASN A 12 14.95 9.81 2.16
N LYS A 13 14.71 8.51 1.98
CA LYS A 13 15.40 7.44 2.72
C LYS A 13 16.29 6.63 1.78
N LYS A 14 17.47 6.27 2.28
CA LYS A 14 18.39 5.39 1.54
C LYS A 14 17.92 3.95 1.68
N TRP A 15 17.65 3.30 0.55
CA TRP A 15 17.36 1.88 0.43
C TRP A 15 18.62 1.14 -0.06
N GLN A 16 18.86 -0.03 0.49
CA GLN A 16 20.01 -0.84 0.11
C GLN A 16 19.87 -1.41 -1.30
N PHE A 17 18.64 -1.66 -1.74
CA PHE A 17 18.29 -2.21 -3.04
C PHE A 17 17.16 -1.41 -3.69
N PRO A 18 17.11 -1.32 -5.05
CA PRO A 18 16.08 -0.61 -5.78
C PRO A 18 14.81 -1.45 -5.97
N PHE A 19 14.47 -2.29 -5.00
CA PHE A 19 13.27 -3.12 -4.99
C PHE A 19 12.80 -3.36 -3.54
N PHE A 20 11.56 -3.76 -3.39
CA PHE A 20 10.91 -3.99 -2.11
C PHE A 20 9.86 -5.10 -2.23
N ILE A 21 9.41 -5.63 -1.10
CA ILE A 21 8.29 -6.57 -1.04
C ILE A 21 7.02 -5.73 -1.01
N ASN A 22 6.21 -5.83 -2.07
CA ASN A 22 5.02 -5.00 -2.23
C ASN A 22 3.78 -5.62 -1.57
N ALA A 23 2.77 -4.79 -1.30
CA ALA A 23 1.51 -5.15 -0.68
C ALA A 23 0.66 -6.03 -1.59
N ILE A 24 0.47 -7.30 -1.22
CA ILE A 24 -0.34 -8.27 -1.98
C ILE A 24 -1.24 -9.16 -1.11
N THR A 25 -1.02 -9.17 0.21
CA THR A 25 -1.80 -9.99 1.14
C THR A 25 -3.09 -9.28 1.57
N ALA A 26 -4.04 -10.07 2.10
CA ALA A 26 -5.23 -9.58 2.77
C ALA A 26 -5.22 -10.08 4.22
N GLY A 27 -6.35 -10.03 4.93
CA GLY A 27 -6.49 -10.59 6.27
C GLY A 27 -6.57 -12.13 6.29
N GLY A 28 -6.59 -12.68 7.51
CA GLY A 28 -6.71 -14.09 7.77
C GLY A 28 -5.38 -14.78 8.10
N GLU A 29 -5.48 -15.93 8.73
CA GLU A 29 -4.34 -16.64 9.34
C GLU A 29 -3.20 -16.96 8.36
N GLU A 30 -3.54 -17.42 7.15
CA GLU A 30 -2.55 -17.76 6.13
C GLU A 30 -1.80 -16.51 5.63
N CYS A 31 -2.52 -15.42 5.36
CA CYS A 31 -1.90 -14.15 4.96
C CYS A 31 -1.04 -13.55 6.09
N ASN A 32 -1.48 -13.70 7.34
CA ASN A 32 -0.73 -13.25 8.50
C ASN A 32 0.61 -13.98 8.63
N LYS A 33 0.62 -15.30 8.37
CA LYS A 33 1.85 -16.08 8.33
C LYS A 33 2.78 -15.64 7.20
N ILE A 34 2.26 -15.41 6.01
CA ILE A 34 3.03 -14.90 4.87
C ILE A 34 3.65 -13.53 5.21
N ASN A 35 2.89 -12.63 5.85
CA ASN A 35 3.42 -11.35 6.29
C ASN A 35 4.57 -11.50 7.30
N GLN A 36 4.48 -12.47 8.22
CA GLN A 36 5.56 -12.77 9.16
C GLN A 36 6.82 -13.28 8.43
N ASP A 37 6.67 -14.20 7.50
CA ASP A 37 7.78 -14.69 6.68
C ASP A 37 8.44 -13.55 5.88
N PHE A 38 7.65 -12.67 5.29
CA PHE A 38 8.15 -11.48 4.57
C PHE A 38 8.87 -10.50 5.49
N MET A 39 8.43 -10.34 6.73
CA MET A 39 9.16 -9.55 7.72
C MET A 39 10.54 -10.11 8.01
N GLU A 40 10.64 -11.42 8.19
CA GLU A 40 11.93 -12.07 8.42
C GLU A 40 12.88 -11.87 7.24
N VAL A 41 12.38 -12.05 6.02
CA VAL A 41 13.13 -11.77 4.79
C VAL A 41 13.56 -10.30 4.71
N SER A 42 12.62 -9.38 4.99
CA SER A 42 12.89 -7.93 5.01
C SER A 42 14.05 -7.60 5.95
N LYS A 43 14.00 -8.10 7.18
CA LYS A 43 15.08 -7.91 8.18
C LYS A 43 16.40 -8.52 7.75
N ALA A 44 16.37 -9.76 7.26
CA ALA A 44 17.57 -10.49 6.90
C ALA A 44 18.30 -9.89 5.68
N CYS A 45 17.53 -9.36 4.73
CA CYS A 45 18.05 -8.85 3.46
C CYS A 45 18.16 -7.32 3.41
N GLY A 46 17.62 -6.58 4.39
CA GLY A 46 17.61 -5.12 4.36
C GLY A 46 16.72 -4.55 3.23
N ILE A 47 15.61 -5.22 2.94
CA ILE A 47 14.65 -4.86 1.90
C ILE A 47 13.42 -4.25 2.57
N GLU A 48 12.87 -3.16 2.02
CA GLU A 48 11.62 -2.60 2.51
C GLU A 48 10.46 -3.56 2.27
N PHE A 49 9.51 -3.58 3.23
CA PHE A 49 8.32 -4.42 3.18
C PHE A 49 7.06 -3.60 3.40
N PHE A 50 6.13 -3.74 2.49
CA PHE A 50 4.77 -3.22 2.59
C PHE A 50 3.82 -4.41 2.77
N PRO A 51 3.27 -4.61 3.96
CA PRO A 51 2.23 -5.62 4.17
C PRO A 51 0.99 -5.29 3.35
N GLY A 52 0.14 -6.27 3.13
CA GLY A 52 -1.12 -6.08 2.44
C GLY A 52 -2.06 -5.09 3.14
N SER A 53 -3.27 -4.94 2.62
CA SER A 53 -4.21 -3.95 3.14
C SER A 53 -4.45 -4.08 4.65
N TYR A 54 -4.32 -2.97 5.38
CA TYR A 54 -4.63 -2.89 6.82
C TYR A 54 -6.15 -2.90 7.11
N SER A 55 -6.99 -2.91 6.07
CA SER A 55 -8.46 -2.91 6.22
C SER A 55 -9.01 -4.05 7.10
N PRO A 56 -8.47 -5.29 7.07
CA PRO A 56 -8.88 -6.33 8.01
C PRO A 56 -8.67 -5.94 9.47
N ALA A 57 -7.52 -5.38 9.81
CA ALA A 57 -7.21 -4.95 11.18
C ALA A 57 -8.08 -3.79 11.68
N LEU A 58 -8.62 -2.97 10.78
CA LEU A 58 -9.63 -1.96 11.15
C LEU A 58 -10.97 -2.59 11.51
N LYS A 59 -11.29 -3.78 10.99
CA LYS A 59 -12.53 -4.51 11.25
C LYS A 59 -12.40 -5.45 12.46
N ASP A 60 -11.27 -6.13 12.58
CA ASP A 60 -10.98 -7.07 13.67
C ASP A 60 -9.56 -6.83 14.22
N LYS A 61 -9.50 -6.47 15.50
CA LYS A 61 -8.23 -6.23 16.20
C LYS A 61 -7.33 -7.46 16.30
N ASN A 62 -7.88 -8.66 16.14
CA ASN A 62 -7.08 -9.88 16.11
C ASN A 62 -6.13 -9.92 14.88
N ASP A 63 -6.49 -9.20 13.82
CA ASP A 63 -5.66 -9.08 12.62
C ASP A 63 -4.51 -8.07 12.80
N GLU A 64 -4.51 -7.22 13.84
CA GLU A 64 -3.40 -6.26 14.07
C GLU A 64 -2.03 -6.95 14.21
N ALA A 65 -1.99 -8.16 14.74
CA ALA A 65 -0.75 -8.92 14.91
C ALA A 65 -0.01 -9.22 13.60
N ALA A 66 -0.74 -9.20 12.48
CA ALA A 66 -0.18 -9.39 11.14
C ALA A 66 0.52 -8.16 10.58
N TYR A 67 0.34 -7.01 11.23
CA TYR A 67 0.85 -5.72 10.79
C TYR A 67 1.84 -5.18 11.82
N PRO A 68 3.12 -5.51 11.65
CA PRO A 68 4.13 -5.15 12.63
C PRO A 68 4.34 -3.64 12.69
N LYS A 69 4.50 -3.15 13.90
CA LYS A 69 4.79 -1.72 14.13
C LYS A 69 6.14 -1.32 13.54
N GLY A 70 6.17 -0.13 12.96
CA GLY A 70 7.39 0.45 12.40
C GLY A 70 7.74 0.00 10.99
N TYR A 71 6.87 -0.78 10.35
CA TYR A 71 6.93 -1.09 8.92
C TYR A 71 6.06 -0.12 8.11
N SER A 72 6.03 -0.33 6.80
CA SER A 72 5.13 0.42 5.93
C SER A 72 3.69 -0.08 6.07
N MET A 73 2.73 0.70 5.58
CA MET A 73 1.30 0.39 5.66
C MET A 73 0.68 0.51 4.27
N ASN A 74 -0.43 -0.21 4.07
CA ASN A 74 -1.26 -0.09 2.88
C ASN A 74 -2.75 -0.01 3.27
N LEU A 75 -3.47 0.93 2.67
CA LEU A 75 -4.92 1.11 2.84
C LEU A 75 -5.58 1.59 1.54
N GLY A 76 -6.86 1.28 1.39
CA GLY A 76 -7.69 1.81 0.30
C GLY A 76 -8.12 3.26 0.53
N LEU A 77 -8.42 3.97 -0.56
CA LEU A 77 -8.95 5.34 -0.54
C LEU A 77 -10.43 5.42 -0.15
N ASP A 78 -11.10 4.30 0.01
CA ASP A 78 -12.48 4.17 0.47
C ASP A 78 -12.64 4.45 1.99
N LYS A 79 -11.54 4.65 2.71
CA LYS A 79 -11.56 4.84 4.17
C LYS A 79 -11.63 6.33 4.54
N ASP A 80 -12.24 6.61 5.71
CA ASP A 80 -12.21 7.95 6.30
C ASP A 80 -10.75 8.41 6.53
N PRO A 81 -10.39 9.63 6.14
CA PRO A 81 -9.03 10.16 6.30
C PRO A 81 -8.53 10.11 7.76
N ASN A 82 -9.39 10.32 8.75
CA ASN A 82 -8.98 10.27 10.16
C ASN A 82 -8.64 8.84 10.58
N LEU A 83 -9.40 7.83 10.10
CA LEU A 83 -9.05 6.43 10.35
C LEU A 83 -7.69 6.06 9.76
N ILE A 84 -7.35 6.59 8.57
CA ILE A 84 -6.05 6.40 7.95
C ILE A 84 -4.94 7.02 8.81
N LEU A 85 -5.14 8.26 9.26
CA LEU A 85 -4.16 8.98 10.09
C LEU A 85 -3.97 8.32 11.46
N ASP A 86 -5.05 7.89 12.11
CA ASP A 86 -5.00 7.14 13.36
C ASP A 86 -4.26 5.81 13.20
N ALA A 87 -4.49 5.10 12.10
CA ALA A 87 -3.79 3.86 11.79
C ALA A 87 -2.28 4.08 11.57
N ILE A 88 -1.89 5.17 10.92
CA ILE A 88 -0.47 5.57 10.78
C ILE A 88 0.17 5.74 12.16
N GLU A 89 -0.49 6.46 13.06
CA GLU A 89 0.02 6.73 14.40
C GLU A 89 0.12 5.43 15.22
N ASN A 90 -0.92 4.60 15.21
CA ASN A 90 -1.00 3.37 15.99
C ASN A 90 0.04 2.33 15.54
N THR A 91 0.29 2.23 14.24
CA THR A 91 1.27 1.28 13.68
C THR A 91 2.68 1.84 13.66
N LYS A 92 2.87 3.15 13.86
CA LYS A 92 4.16 3.86 13.69
C LYS A 92 4.76 3.58 12.31
N ALA A 93 3.91 3.57 11.29
CA ALA A 93 4.31 3.26 9.92
C ALA A 93 5.38 4.25 9.43
N GLN A 94 6.29 3.77 8.59
CA GLN A 94 7.34 4.60 7.98
C GLN A 94 6.93 5.20 6.65
N TYR A 95 6.02 4.55 5.93
CA TYR A 95 5.39 4.97 4.69
C TYR A 95 3.94 4.50 4.70
N ILE A 96 3.09 5.17 3.94
CA ILE A 96 1.77 4.67 3.62
C ILE A 96 1.58 4.59 2.11
N GLN A 97 1.15 3.43 1.63
CA GLN A 97 0.56 3.26 0.31
C GLN A 97 -0.95 3.44 0.43
N LEU A 98 -1.49 4.39 -0.33
CA LEU A 98 -2.93 4.51 -0.56
C LEU A 98 -3.24 3.89 -1.91
N HIS A 99 -3.95 2.75 -1.92
CA HIS A 99 -4.22 2.06 -3.16
C HIS A 99 -5.53 2.50 -3.81
N THR A 100 -5.50 2.50 -5.14
CA THR A 100 -6.66 2.66 -6.01
C THR A 100 -6.91 1.34 -6.72
N ASN A 101 -8.11 0.80 -6.59
CA ASN A 101 -8.48 -0.49 -7.16
C ASN A 101 -9.89 -0.49 -7.79
N PRO A 102 -10.25 0.55 -8.57
CA PRO A 102 -11.64 0.74 -9.03
C PRO A 102 -12.16 -0.44 -9.83
N LEU A 103 -11.32 -1.05 -10.65
CA LEU A 103 -11.75 -2.20 -11.46
C LEU A 103 -12.00 -3.44 -10.59
N GLN A 104 -11.23 -3.65 -9.55
CA GLN A 104 -11.47 -4.73 -8.59
C GLN A 104 -12.77 -4.46 -7.82
N GLU A 105 -12.96 -3.25 -7.30
CA GLU A 105 -14.17 -2.87 -6.56
C GLU A 105 -15.45 -3.04 -7.39
N ILE A 106 -15.42 -2.63 -8.68
CA ILE A 106 -16.58 -2.74 -9.56
C ILE A 106 -17.03 -4.20 -9.77
N VAL A 107 -16.10 -5.16 -9.77
CA VAL A 107 -16.42 -6.57 -10.01
C VAL A 107 -16.68 -7.37 -8.72
N MET A 108 -16.31 -6.83 -7.56
CA MET A 108 -16.61 -7.46 -6.27
C MET A 108 -18.08 -7.26 -5.89
N PRO A 109 -18.80 -8.30 -5.45
CA PRO A 109 -20.18 -8.15 -4.98
C PRO A 109 -20.31 -7.18 -3.78
N GLU A 110 -19.29 -7.14 -2.93
CA GLU A 110 -19.19 -6.27 -1.75
C GLU A 110 -18.39 -5.00 -1.99
N GLY A 111 -17.97 -4.75 -3.23
CA GLY A 111 -17.08 -3.65 -3.60
C GLY A 111 -17.76 -2.28 -3.51
N ASP A 112 -16.95 -1.24 -3.34
CA ASP A 112 -17.42 0.13 -3.40
C ASP A 112 -17.54 0.59 -4.86
N HIS A 113 -18.72 1.16 -5.19
CA HIS A 113 -18.98 1.70 -6.52
C HIS A 113 -19.03 3.23 -6.53
N ASN A 114 -18.77 3.86 -5.38
CA ASN A 114 -18.71 5.32 -5.26
C ASN A 114 -17.27 5.78 -4.98
N PHE A 115 -16.61 6.27 -6.01
CA PHE A 115 -15.23 6.76 -5.95
C PHE A 115 -15.10 8.27 -5.72
N GLU A 116 -16.23 8.98 -5.49
CA GLU A 116 -16.23 10.44 -5.30
C GLU A 116 -15.34 10.91 -4.17
N SER A 117 -15.33 10.17 -3.06
CA SER A 117 -14.53 10.52 -1.87
C SER A 117 -13.03 10.29 -2.04
N TRP A 118 -12.60 9.49 -3.00
CA TRP A 118 -11.20 9.06 -3.10
C TRP A 118 -10.22 10.22 -3.28
N LEU A 119 -10.58 11.19 -4.11
CA LEU A 119 -9.74 12.37 -4.33
C LEU A 119 -9.66 13.25 -3.07
N SER A 120 -10.77 13.43 -2.37
CA SER A 120 -10.80 14.19 -1.11
C SER A 120 -10.00 13.48 -0.02
N THR A 121 -10.15 12.17 0.12
CA THR A 121 -9.37 11.34 1.06
C THR A 121 -7.87 11.46 0.76
N LEU A 122 -7.46 11.26 -0.50
CA LEU A 122 -6.06 11.37 -0.90
C LEU A 122 -5.51 12.76 -0.59
N THR A 123 -6.28 13.82 -0.92
CA THR A 123 -5.90 15.21 -0.68
C THR A 123 -5.74 15.52 0.81
N GLU A 124 -6.64 15.02 1.63
CA GLU A 124 -6.60 15.26 3.06
C GLU A 124 -5.44 14.53 3.73
N VAL A 125 -5.28 13.24 3.42
CA VAL A 125 -4.18 12.44 3.95
C VAL A 125 -2.83 12.97 3.48
N SER A 126 -2.68 13.36 2.21
CA SER A 126 -1.42 13.91 1.72
C SER A 126 -0.98 15.18 2.47
N LYS A 127 -1.95 16.01 2.90
CA LYS A 127 -1.67 17.24 3.65
C LYS A 127 -1.37 17.02 5.13
N LYS A 128 -1.97 16.01 5.74
CA LYS A 128 -1.92 15.80 7.20
C LYS A 128 -0.97 14.67 7.62
N SER A 129 -0.60 13.79 6.70
CA SER A 129 0.26 12.66 7.02
C SER A 129 1.64 13.10 7.49
N PRO A 130 2.12 12.60 8.65
CA PRO A 130 3.46 12.85 9.14
C PRO A 130 4.55 12.01 8.42
N ILE A 131 4.14 11.10 7.54
CA ILE A 131 5.00 10.17 6.82
C ILE A 131 4.77 10.27 5.31
N PRO A 132 5.72 9.80 4.48
CA PRO A 132 5.57 9.80 3.03
C PRO A 132 4.33 9.03 2.58
N VAL A 133 3.53 9.64 1.70
CA VAL A 133 2.34 9.04 1.08
C VAL A 133 2.68 8.62 -0.34
N ILE A 134 2.39 7.37 -0.67
CA ILE A 134 2.60 6.76 -1.99
C ILE A 134 1.22 6.41 -2.56
N LEU A 135 0.89 6.91 -3.74
CA LEU A 135 -0.31 6.47 -4.45
C LEU A 135 0.01 5.19 -5.20
N LYS A 136 -0.78 4.13 -4.97
CA LYS A 136 -0.54 2.81 -5.57
C LYS A 136 -1.76 2.34 -6.36
N GLU A 137 -1.49 1.80 -7.53
CA GLU A 137 -2.47 1.04 -8.31
C GLU A 137 -2.34 -0.47 -8.01
N THR A 138 -3.26 -1.30 -8.46
CA THR A 138 -3.37 -2.72 -8.08
C THR A 138 -3.21 -3.71 -9.26
N GLY A 139 -2.65 -3.28 -10.39
CA GLY A 139 -2.30 -4.18 -11.48
C GLY A 139 -2.76 -3.73 -12.87
N PHE A 140 -3.40 -2.56 -12.97
CA PHE A 140 -3.97 -2.05 -14.23
C PHE A 140 -3.24 -0.82 -14.77
N GLY A 141 -2.29 -0.31 -14.00
CA GLY A 141 -1.48 0.85 -14.37
C GLY A 141 -2.15 2.17 -14.02
N MET A 142 -1.40 3.27 -14.20
CA MET A 142 -1.90 4.64 -14.03
C MET A 142 -1.78 5.40 -15.34
N ASN A 143 -2.76 6.23 -15.63
CA ASN A 143 -2.68 7.18 -16.73
C ASN A 143 -1.89 8.44 -16.33
N GLU A 144 -1.54 9.24 -17.32
CA GLU A 144 -0.78 10.48 -17.12
C GLU A 144 -1.49 11.48 -16.20
N GLU A 145 -2.81 11.55 -16.26
CA GLU A 145 -3.62 12.47 -15.44
C GLU A 145 -3.54 12.12 -13.96
N THR A 146 -3.62 10.84 -13.63
CA THR A 146 -3.45 10.36 -12.25
C THR A 146 -2.03 10.65 -11.72
N ILE A 147 -1.01 10.48 -12.57
CA ILE A 147 0.37 10.79 -12.18
C ILE A 147 0.54 12.30 -11.97
N LYS A 148 -0.02 13.14 -12.85
CA LYS A 148 -0.02 14.61 -12.65
C LYS A 148 -0.71 15.01 -11.35
N LEU A 149 -1.85 14.42 -11.05
CA LEU A 149 -2.55 14.66 -9.79
C LEU A 149 -1.67 14.31 -8.58
N ALA A 150 -0.96 13.20 -8.62
CA ALA A 150 -0.04 12.81 -7.55
C ALA A 150 1.10 13.84 -7.37
N ILE A 151 1.62 14.39 -8.46
CA ILE A 151 2.63 15.46 -8.44
C ILE A 151 2.04 16.74 -7.83
N ASP A 152 0.85 17.15 -8.25
CA ASP A 152 0.16 18.37 -7.77
C ASP A 152 -0.16 18.28 -6.28
N LEU A 153 -0.46 17.08 -5.76
CA LEU A 153 -0.66 16.81 -4.35
C LEU A 153 0.67 16.63 -3.56
N ASN A 154 1.81 16.77 -4.24
CA ASN A 154 3.14 16.58 -3.65
C ASN A 154 3.30 15.23 -2.95
N LEU A 155 2.76 14.16 -3.55
CA LEU A 155 2.95 12.81 -3.02
C LEU A 155 4.42 12.39 -3.13
N ALA A 156 4.86 11.55 -2.22
CA ALA A 156 6.26 11.14 -2.13
C ALA A 156 6.68 10.24 -3.31
N ALA A 157 5.76 9.43 -3.82
CA ALA A 157 5.96 8.55 -4.97
C ALA A 157 4.62 8.07 -5.54
N VAL A 158 4.68 7.44 -6.72
CA VAL A 158 3.59 6.63 -7.28
C VAL A 158 4.12 5.22 -7.56
N ASP A 159 3.30 4.22 -7.25
CA ASP A 159 3.49 2.84 -7.68
C ASP A 159 2.48 2.57 -8.81
N VAL A 160 2.95 2.66 -10.04
CA VAL A 160 2.10 2.52 -11.24
C VAL A 160 1.59 1.10 -11.41
N SER A 161 2.16 0.18 -10.64
CA SER A 161 1.80 -1.23 -10.68
C SER A 161 1.89 -1.85 -12.08
N GLY A 162 1.71 -3.13 -12.14
CA GLY A 162 1.61 -3.89 -13.40
C GLY A 162 0.89 -5.19 -13.08
N MET A 163 0.21 -5.76 -14.06
CA MET A 163 -0.57 -6.97 -13.85
C MET A 163 0.33 -8.16 -13.43
N GLY A 164 1.54 -8.21 -13.91
CA GLY A 164 2.43 -9.34 -13.65
C GLY A 164 1.75 -10.66 -14.05
N GLY A 165 1.77 -11.63 -13.14
CA GLY A 165 1.04 -12.90 -13.29
C GLY A 165 -0.36 -12.90 -12.68
N THR A 166 -0.82 -11.79 -12.07
CA THR A 166 -2.05 -11.74 -11.27
C THR A 166 -3.00 -10.65 -11.76
N ASN A 167 -4.25 -11.02 -12.00
CA ASN A 167 -5.32 -10.08 -12.33
C ASN A 167 -6.38 -10.16 -11.23
N PHE A 168 -6.37 -9.21 -10.30
CA PHE A 168 -7.26 -9.19 -9.15
C PHE A 168 -8.74 -9.11 -9.55
N ALA A 169 -9.09 -8.28 -10.53
CA ALA A 169 -10.47 -8.19 -11.01
C ALA A 169 -10.98 -9.53 -11.59
N ARG A 170 -10.11 -10.28 -12.28
CA ARG A 170 -10.48 -11.59 -12.79
C ARG A 170 -10.66 -12.63 -11.68
N ILE A 171 -9.84 -12.55 -10.62
CA ILE A 171 -9.99 -13.42 -9.45
C ILE A 171 -11.32 -13.12 -8.75
N GLU A 172 -11.62 -11.84 -8.50
CA GLU A 172 -12.86 -11.43 -7.84
C GLU A 172 -14.10 -11.82 -8.68
N ASN A 173 -14.07 -11.62 -10.00
CA ASN A 173 -15.17 -12.00 -10.87
C ASN A 173 -15.38 -13.53 -10.98
N GLY A 174 -14.44 -14.31 -10.52
CA GLY A 174 -14.51 -15.78 -10.49
C GLY A 174 -14.96 -16.37 -9.15
N ARG A 175 -15.22 -15.52 -8.15
CA ARG A 175 -15.75 -15.91 -6.82
C ARG A 175 -17.28 -15.93 -6.86
#